data_9c3e9affac836a532c104d5b0790a302
#
_entry.id   9c3e9affac836a532c104d5b0790a302
#
_cell.length_a   1.000
_cell.length_b   1.000
_cell.length_c   1.000
_cell.angle_alpha   90.00
_cell.angle_beta   90.00
_cell.angle_gamma   90.00
#
_symmetry.space_group_name_H-M   'P 1'
#
loop_
_entity.id
_entity.type
_entity.pdbx_description
1 polymer ?
#
loop_
_entity_poly.entity_id
_entity_poly.type
_entity_poly.pdbx_seq_one_letter_code
_entity_poly.pdbx_strand_id
1 'polypeptide(L)'
;MIVVFGSINVDLIVPVPRLPRAGETVLGGDYAVLPGGKGANQALAARRAGAKVVLAGAVGADSFAGIALDLLRGDGVDTRLVRVVEQPTGCAAIMVSSEGENTIAVAPGANASARSDQVPDELLSAGTTLVVQMEVPPCETAMLIRRLRTRGGYSLLNLAPAVPIDIALLEEIDLVVANEGEAATTGSDPEQLARRLRQGLVVTRGAAGALALLRDGIRIEVPALAIKPVDTTGAGDTFVGVLAAALDLGSPVEAALHRASAAAGLACLARGAQTAMPDEAAIAAAVGRLSL
;
A
#
# COMPACT_ATOMS: atom_id res chain seq x y z
N MET A 1 8.46 14.57 -4.41
CA MET A 1 8.12 14.33 -2.97
C MET A 1 6.83 13.55 -2.88
N ILE A 2 6.78 12.53 -2.02
CA ILE A 2 5.59 11.68 -1.86
C ILE A 2 4.74 12.14 -0.68
N VAL A 3 3.45 12.30 -0.89
CA VAL A 3 2.43 12.41 0.14
C VAL A 3 1.62 11.11 0.11
N VAL A 4 1.60 10.38 1.23
CA VAL A 4 0.72 9.23 1.41
C VAL A 4 -0.46 9.66 2.26
N PHE A 5 -1.68 9.52 1.73
CA PHE A 5 -2.91 9.71 2.48
C PHE A 5 -3.59 8.36 2.63
N GLY A 6 -3.60 7.81 3.85
CA GLY A 6 -4.05 6.43 4.01
C GLY A 6 -4.12 5.94 5.44
N SER A 7 -4.39 4.64 5.56
CA SER A 7 -4.60 3.93 6.80
C SER A 7 -3.34 3.71 7.62
N ILE A 8 -3.52 3.72 8.94
CA ILE A 8 -2.51 3.40 9.94
C ILE A 8 -3.15 2.42 10.91
N ASN A 9 -2.65 1.18 10.96
CA ASN A 9 -3.20 0.09 11.76
C ASN A 9 -2.16 -0.53 12.67
N VAL A 10 -2.65 -1.31 13.62
CA VAL A 10 -1.88 -2.40 14.24
C VAL A 10 -2.45 -3.72 13.75
N ASP A 11 -1.58 -4.65 13.46
CA ASP A 11 -1.94 -6.02 13.11
C ASP A 11 -1.81 -6.89 14.37
N LEU A 12 -2.95 -7.35 14.92
CA LEU A 12 -3.03 -8.27 16.04
C LEU A 12 -3.07 -9.69 15.49
N ILE A 13 -1.95 -10.39 15.54
CA ILE A 13 -1.78 -11.71 14.94
C ILE A 13 -1.89 -12.77 16.02
N VAL A 14 -2.85 -13.68 15.87
CA VAL A 14 -3.08 -14.81 16.78
C VAL A 14 -2.84 -16.12 16.01
N PRO A 15 -1.77 -16.87 16.30
CA PRO A 15 -1.58 -18.19 15.72
C PRO A 15 -2.57 -19.17 16.37
N VAL A 16 -3.26 -19.96 15.55
CA VAL A 16 -4.23 -20.96 16.01
C VAL A 16 -3.96 -22.32 15.35
N PRO A 17 -4.30 -23.44 16.00
CA PRO A 17 -4.15 -24.77 15.39
C PRO A 17 -4.98 -24.90 14.10
N ARG A 18 -6.15 -24.29 14.06
CA ARG A 18 -7.06 -24.16 12.93
C ARG A 18 -7.95 -22.93 13.09
N LEU A 19 -8.50 -22.41 12.00
CA LEU A 19 -9.43 -21.30 12.04
C LEU A 19 -10.73 -21.71 12.76
N PRO A 20 -11.27 -20.88 13.70
CA PRO A 20 -12.52 -21.15 14.39
C PRO A 20 -13.71 -21.08 13.41
N ARG A 21 -14.71 -21.94 13.63
CA ARG A 21 -16.01 -21.84 12.97
C ARG A 21 -16.92 -20.87 13.74
N ALA A 22 -18.02 -20.46 13.13
CA ALA A 22 -19.01 -19.62 13.80
C ALA A 22 -19.50 -20.26 15.11
N GLY A 23 -19.43 -19.50 16.21
CA GLY A 23 -19.79 -19.97 17.57
C GLY A 23 -18.72 -20.80 18.28
N GLU A 24 -17.55 -21.02 17.68
CA GLU A 24 -16.49 -21.82 18.26
C GLU A 24 -15.44 -20.98 18.97
N THR A 25 -14.88 -21.48 20.07
CA THR A 25 -13.70 -20.93 20.73
C THR A 25 -12.52 -21.89 20.51
N VAL A 26 -11.44 -21.36 19.92
CA VAL A 26 -10.19 -22.09 19.72
C VAL A 26 -9.09 -21.44 20.58
N LEU A 27 -8.36 -22.23 21.35
CA LEU A 27 -7.18 -21.74 22.07
C LEU A 27 -6.01 -21.61 21.10
N GLY A 28 -5.45 -20.39 21.01
CA GLY A 28 -4.29 -20.08 20.20
C GLY A 28 -2.98 -20.05 21.00
N GLY A 29 -1.89 -19.73 20.32
CA GLY A 29 -0.59 -19.44 20.93
C GLY A 29 -0.48 -17.96 21.34
N ASP A 30 0.76 -17.52 21.66
CA ASP A 30 1.05 -16.13 21.99
C ASP A 30 0.75 -15.21 20.78
N TYR A 31 0.03 -14.14 21.04
CA TYR A 31 -0.26 -13.14 20.01
C TYR A 31 0.92 -12.19 19.79
N ALA A 32 1.01 -11.66 18.58
CA ALA A 32 1.92 -10.56 18.23
C ALA A 32 1.12 -9.31 17.87
N VAL A 33 1.69 -8.14 18.20
CA VAL A 33 1.15 -6.83 17.81
C VAL A 33 2.21 -6.16 16.95
N LEU A 34 1.92 -6.00 15.66
CA LEU A 34 2.85 -5.46 14.68
C LEU A 34 2.29 -4.19 14.03
N PRO A 35 3.14 -3.26 13.58
CA PRO A 35 2.68 -2.12 12.81
C PRO A 35 2.16 -2.55 11.44
N GLY A 36 1.05 -1.96 11.01
CA GLY A 36 0.36 -2.28 9.76
C GLY A 36 -0.41 -1.09 9.19
N GLY A 37 -1.36 -1.39 8.30
CA GLY A 37 -2.14 -0.42 7.54
C GLY A 37 -1.49 -0.06 6.21
N LYS A 38 -2.26 -0.12 5.12
CA LYS A 38 -1.74 0.05 3.76
C LYS A 38 -1.04 1.39 3.56
N GLY A 39 -1.61 2.48 4.10
CA GLY A 39 -1.00 3.80 4.04
C GLY A 39 0.36 3.84 4.74
N ALA A 40 0.43 3.36 5.97
CA ALA A 40 1.66 3.27 6.75
C ALA A 40 2.71 2.38 6.06
N ASN A 41 2.29 1.21 5.57
CA ASN A 41 3.15 0.27 4.86
C ASN A 41 3.76 0.89 3.59
N GLN A 42 2.94 1.53 2.76
CA GLN A 42 3.39 2.16 1.51
C GLN A 42 4.29 3.37 1.77
N ALA A 43 4.00 4.15 2.82
CA ALA A 43 4.85 5.26 3.24
C ALA A 43 6.26 4.78 3.66
N LEU A 44 6.33 3.71 4.46
CA LEU A 44 7.59 3.13 4.87
C LEU A 44 8.39 2.55 3.69
N ALA A 45 7.72 1.78 2.83
CA ALA A 45 8.35 1.20 1.65
C ALA A 45 8.92 2.28 0.71
N ALA A 46 8.17 3.35 0.47
CA ALA A 46 8.64 4.48 -0.33
C ALA A 46 9.83 5.19 0.33
N ARG A 47 9.80 5.36 1.65
CA ARG A 47 10.90 5.99 2.40
C ARG A 47 12.17 5.15 2.34
N ARG A 48 12.08 3.83 2.55
CA ARG A 48 13.20 2.89 2.45
C ARG A 48 13.76 2.78 1.03
N ALA A 49 12.94 3.06 0.01
CA ALA A 49 13.36 3.15 -1.39
C ALA A 49 14.01 4.50 -1.76
N GLY A 50 14.28 5.39 -0.79
CA GLY A 50 15.03 6.64 -0.96
C GLY A 50 14.18 7.90 -1.14
N ALA A 51 12.84 7.81 -1.16
CA ALA A 51 11.97 8.98 -1.35
C ALA A 51 11.86 9.85 -0.08
N LYS A 52 11.50 11.12 -0.25
CA LYS A 52 11.01 11.99 0.83
C LYS A 52 9.51 11.78 0.98
N VAL A 53 9.06 11.32 2.16
CA VAL A 53 7.68 10.88 2.39
C VAL A 53 7.06 11.63 3.56
N VAL A 54 5.86 12.13 3.34
CA VAL A 54 4.95 12.67 4.36
C VAL A 54 3.72 11.75 4.43
N LEU A 55 3.37 11.27 5.62
CA LEU A 55 2.18 10.47 5.87
C LEU A 55 1.09 11.33 6.50
N ALA A 56 -0.08 11.34 5.87
CA ALA A 56 -1.31 11.91 6.41
C ALA A 56 -2.33 10.79 6.67
N GLY A 57 -2.91 10.77 7.84
CA GLY A 57 -3.84 9.74 8.30
C GLY A 57 -4.31 10.03 9.72
N ALA A 58 -4.82 9.04 10.43
CA ALA A 58 -5.25 9.22 11.81
C ALA A 58 -4.95 8.00 12.68
N VAL A 59 -4.67 8.26 13.97
CA VAL A 59 -4.52 7.26 15.02
C VAL A 59 -5.34 7.66 16.25
N GLY A 60 -5.59 6.73 17.14
CA GLY A 60 -6.26 7.00 18.42
C GLY A 60 -5.29 7.57 19.46
N ALA A 61 -5.85 8.09 20.56
CA ALA A 61 -5.09 8.45 21.75
C ALA A 61 -4.87 7.22 22.64
N ASP A 62 -4.28 6.16 22.10
CA ASP A 62 -4.11 4.85 22.74
C ASP A 62 -2.68 4.30 22.56
N SER A 63 -2.40 3.15 23.21
CA SER A 63 -1.09 2.50 23.16
C SER A 63 -0.73 1.96 21.77
N PHE A 64 -1.72 1.71 20.91
CA PHE A 64 -1.50 1.22 19.55
C PHE A 64 -0.91 2.30 18.63
N ALA A 65 -1.21 3.58 18.88
CA ALA A 65 -0.66 4.68 18.10
C ALA A 65 0.88 4.70 18.11
N GLY A 66 1.49 4.45 19.27
CA GLY A 66 2.96 4.33 19.37
C GLY A 66 3.48 3.20 18.49
N ILE A 67 2.94 1.99 18.67
CA ILE A 67 3.34 0.79 17.91
C ILE A 67 3.22 1.03 16.41
N ALA A 68 2.11 1.64 15.96
CA ALA A 68 1.85 1.88 14.55
C ALA A 68 2.79 2.92 13.90
N LEU A 69 3.36 3.86 14.69
CA LEU A 69 4.13 5.00 14.17
C LEU A 69 5.62 4.94 14.44
N ASP A 70 6.09 4.13 15.40
CA ASP A 70 7.48 4.16 15.84
C ASP A 70 8.47 3.79 14.74
N LEU A 71 8.17 2.76 13.95
CA LEU A 71 9.04 2.34 12.84
C LEU A 71 9.07 3.40 11.72
N LEU A 72 7.92 3.99 11.40
CA LEU A 72 7.84 5.08 10.41
C LEU A 72 8.69 6.27 10.82
N ARG A 73 8.61 6.70 12.08
CA ARG A 73 9.40 7.80 12.63
C ARG A 73 10.88 7.47 12.68
N GLY A 74 11.22 6.25 13.09
CA GLY A 74 12.60 5.75 13.14
C GLY A 74 13.28 5.77 11.79
N ASP A 75 12.56 5.45 10.71
CA ASP A 75 13.06 5.47 9.33
C ASP A 75 12.94 6.85 8.67
N GLY A 76 12.41 7.86 9.37
CA GLY A 76 12.34 9.24 8.91
C GLY A 76 11.18 9.55 7.96
N VAL A 77 10.05 8.84 8.07
CA VAL A 77 8.78 9.28 7.49
C VAL A 77 8.27 10.48 8.28
N ASP A 78 7.90 11.55 7.61
CA ASP A 78 7.29 12.70 8.25
C ASP A 78 5.83 12.40 8.62
N THR A 79 5.56 12.26 9.93
CA THR A 79 4.24 11.91 10.46
C THR A 79 3.48 13.09 11.05
N ARG A 80 3.93 14.35 10.86
CA ARG A 80 3.27 15.54 11.45
C ARG A 80 1.86 15.80 10.95
N LEU A 81 1.45 15.18 9.82
CA LEU A 81 0.09 15.23 9.30
C LEU A 81 -0.79 14.07 9.77
N VAL A 82 -0.30 13.25 10.68
CA VAL A 82 -1.11 12.22 11.34
C VAL A 82 -1.87 12.87 12.51
N ARG A 83 -3.19 12.83 12.45
CA ARG A 83 -4.06 13.34 13.54
C ARG A 83 -4.22 12.29 14.62
N VAL A 84 -4.29 12.78 15.88
CA VAL A 84 -4.76 11.96 17.02
C VAL A 84 -6.23 12.29 17.23
N VAL A 85 -7.09 11.27 17.24
CA VAL A 85 -8.55 11.39 17.36
C VAL A 85 -9.09 10.57 18.53
N GLU A 86 -10.38 10.72 18.84
CA GLU A 86 -11.02 9.98 19.95
C GLU A 86 -11.24 8.49 19.64
N GLN A 87 -11.45 8.15 18.36
CA GLN A 87 -11.60 6.76 17.94
C GLN A 87 -10.29 6.01 18.18
N PRO A 88 -10.35 4.72 18.55
CA PRO A 88 -9.15 3.91 18.73
C PRO A 88 -8.36 3.78 17.42
N THR A 89 -7.06 3.59 17.53
CA THR A 89 -6.20 3.28 16.37
C THR A 89 -6.77 2.09 15.59
N GLY A 90 -6.71 2.15 14.26
CA GLY A 90 -7.15 1.05 13.40
C GLY A 90 -6.46 -0.27 13.75
N CYS A 91 -7.20 -1.37 13.69
CA CYS A 91 -6.69 -2.69 14.07
C CYS A 91 -7.15 -3.75 13.08
N ALA A 92 -6.22 -4.59 12.61
CA ALA A 92 -6.52 -5.81 11.89
C ALA A 92 -6.37 -7.00 12.87
N ALA A 93 -7.46 -7.69 13.15
CA ALA A 93 -7.44 -8.95 13.90
C ALA A 93 -7.19 -10.10 12.92
N ILE A 94 -6.04 -10.75 13.03
CA ILE A 94 -5.56 -11.76 12.08
C ILE A 94 -5.38 -13.08 12.81
N MET A 95 -6.15 -14.11 12.45
CA MET A 95 -5.91 -15.47 12.87
C MET A 95 -5.18 -16.22 11.78
N VAL A 96 -4.11 -16.94 12.16
CA VAL A 96 -3.28 -17.72 11.23
C VAL A 96 -3.25 -19.17 11.69
N SER A 97 -3.74 -20.10 10.85
CA SER A 97 -3.73 -21.51 11.13
C SER A 97 -2.33 -22.15 10.97
N SER A 98 -2.15 -23.36 11.52
CA SER A 98 -0.91 -24.14 11.34
C SER A 98 -0.64 -24.50 9.86
N GLU A 99 -1.63 -24.44 9.00
CA GLU A 99 -1.53 -24.69 7.56
C GLU A 99 -1.20 -23.42 6.76
N GLY A 100 -1.12 -22.24 7.45
CA GLY A 100 -0.83 -20.95 6.83
C GLY A 100 -2.06 -20.23 6.27
N GLU A 101 -3.27 -20.77 6.44
CA GLU A 101 -4.50 -20.06 6.12
C GLU A 101 -4.75 -18.93 7.11
N ASN A 102 -5.34 -17.83 6.67
CA ASN A 102 -5.67 -16.72 7.55
C ASN A 102 -7.14 -16.28 7.42
N THR A 103 -7.60 -15.64 8.47
CA THR A 103 -8.86 -14.89 8.49
C THR A 103 -8.59 -13.53 9.10
N ILE A 104 -9.02 -12.47 8.42
CA ILE A 104 -8.73 -11.08 8.78
C ILE A 104 -10.03 -10.32 8.95
N ALA A 105 -10.16 -9.64 10.09
CA ALA A 105 -11.20 -8.65 10.33
C ALA A 105 -10.56 -7.30 10.62
N VAL A 106 -10.90 -6.27 9.86
CA VAL A 106 -10.34 -4.92 10.02
C VAL A 106 -11.36 -4.02 10.71
N ALA A 107 -10.96 -3.47 11.86
CA ALA A 107 -11.67 -2.37 12.51
C ALA A 107 -10.99 -1.06 12.05
N PRO A 108 -11.65 -0.21 11.26
CA PRO A 108 -11.04 0.99 10.71
C PRO A 108 -10.64 2.00 11.79
N GLY A 109 -11.37 2.08 12.90
CA GLY A 109 -11.08 2.99 14.01
C GLY A 109 -10.82 4.42 13.53
N ALA A 110 -9.70 5.00 13.96
CA ALA A 110 -9.28 6.35 13.62
C ALA A 110 -9.16 6.62 12.11
N ASN A 111 -8.90 5.61 11.28
CA ASN A 111 -8.81 5.78 9.83
C ASN A 111 -10.10 6.34 9.22
N ALA A 112 -11.28 6.03 9.80
CA ALA A 112 -12.55 6.62 9.39
C ALA A 112 -12.63 8.15 9.62
N SER A 113 -11.73 8.70 10.42
CA SER A 113 -11.63 10.13 10.71
C SER A 113 -10.54 10.86 9.91
N ALA A 114 -9.84 10.18 9.01
CA ALA A 114 -8.89 10.83 8.11
C ALA A 114 -9.60 11.84 7.19
N ARG A 115 -9.02 13.03 7.00
CA ARG A 115 -9.60 14.14 6.24
C ARG A 115 -8.60 14.71 5.26
N SER A 116 -9.06 15.06 4.08
CA SER A 116 -8.24 15.63 3.00
C SER A 116 -7.61 16.97 3.37
N ASP A 117 -8.24 17.74 4.28
CA ASP A 117 -7.73 19.03 4.76
C ASP A 117 -6.48 18.91 5.65
N GLN A 118 -6.11 17.68 6.08
CA GLN A 118 -4.85 17.42 6.77
C GLN A 118 -3.63 17.69 5.90
N VAL A 119 -3.79 17.54 4.58
CA VAL A 119 -2.74 17.83 3.61
C VAL A 119 -2.87 19.29 3.18
N PRO A 120 -1.96 20.18 3.59
CA PRO A 120 -2.00 21.58 3.21
C PRO A 120 -1.68 21.74 1.73
N ASP A 121 -2.23 22.80 1.13
CA ASP A 121 -2.11 23.07 -0.31
C ASP A 121 -0.66 23.29 -0.77
N GLU A 122 0.21 23.74 0.12
CA GLU A 122 1.64 23.96 -0.13
C GLU A 122 2.39 22.66 -0.43
N LEU A 123 1.86 21.52 0.03
CA LEU A 123 2.42 20.19 -0.27
C LEU A 123 1.85 19.60 -1.57
N LEU A 124 0.86 20.25 -2.18
CA LEU A 124 0.25 19.79 -3.44
C LEU A 124 0.78 20.62 -4.60
N SER A 125 1.66 20.05 -5.42
CA SER A 125 2.29 20.72 -6.56
C SER A 125 2.56 19.73 -7.70
N ALA A 126 3.01 20.22 -8.83
CA ALA A 126 3.44 19.39 -9.97
C ALA A 126 4.59 18.40 -9.61
N GLY A 127 5.37 18.71 -8.57
CA GLY A 127 6.43 17.82 -8.05
C GLY A 127 5.96 16.88 -6.93
N THR A 128 4.65 16.72 -6.73
CA THR A 128 4.09 15.88 -5.67
C THR A 128 3.48 14.61 -6.26
N THR A 129 3.91 13.47 -5.74
CA THR A 129 3.29 12.16 -5.96
C THR A 129 2.37 11.85 -4.77
N LEU A 130 1.07 11.75 -5.01
CA LEU A 130 0.08 11.34 -4.01
C LEU A 130 -0.19 9.84 -4.12
N VAL A 131 0.01 9.12 -3.01
CA VAL A 131 -0.31 7.70 -2.91
C VAL A 131 -1.52 7.52 -1.99
N VAL A 132 -2.55 6.82 -2.48
CA VAL A 132 -3.80 6.58 -1.75
C VAL A 132 -4.23 5.12 -1.87
N GLN A 133 -5.09 4.68 -0.93
CA GLN A 133 -5.66 3.33 -0.87
C GLN A 133 -7.14 3.42 -0.52
N MET A 134 -7.80 2.25 -0.33
CA MET A 134 -9.25 2.17 -0.11
C MET A 134 -9.62 1.93 1.38
N GLU A 135 -8.72 2.24 2.34
CA GLU A 135 -8.94 2.03 3.79
C GLU A 135 -9.26 3.30 4.58
N VAL A 136 -9.38 4.45 3.90
CA VAL A 136 -9.81 5.75 4.47
C VAL A 136 -11.05 6.23 3.73
N PRO A 137 -11.79 7.25 4.24
CA PRO A 137 -13.05 7.66 3.61
C PRO A 137 -12.89 8.01 2.12
N PRO A 138 -13.62 7.34 1.21
CA PRO A 138 -13.46 7.55 -0.23
C PRO A 138 -13.72 8.99 -0.69
N CYS A 139 -14.65 9.72 -0.03
CA CYS A 139 -14.92 11.11 -0.34
C CYS A 139 -13.72 12.01 -0.06
N GLU A 140 -12.96 11.76 1.01
CA GLU A 140 -11.76 12.50 1.36
C GLU A 140 -10.62 12.21 0.39
N THR A 141 -10.46 10.93 0.00
CA THR A 141 -9.53 10.51 -1.04
C THR A 141 -9.83 11.21 -2.36
N ALA A 142 -11.10 11.22 -2.79
CA ALA A 142 -11.53 11.90 -4.02
C ALA A 142 -11.26 13.42 -3.98
N MET A 143 -11.57 14.07 -2.86
CA MET A 143 -11.31 15.51 -2.69
C MET A 143 -9.82 15.81 -2.80
N LEU A 144 -8.96 14.99 -2.17
CA LEU A 144 -7.52 15.20 -2.20
C LEU A 144 -6.93 14.99 -3.60
N ILE A 145 -7.39 13.97 -4.33
CA ILE A 145 -6.98 13.71 -5.72
C ILE A 145 -7.32 14.93 -6.59
N ARG A 146 -8.55 15.48 -6.48
CA ARG A 146 -8.97 16.65 -7.25
C ARG A 146 -8.17 17.90 -6.91
N ARG A 147 -7.87 18.13 -5.62
CA ARG A 147 -6.99 19.23 -5.19
C ARG A 147 -5.59 19.10 -5.77
N LEU A 148 -5.00 17.91 -5.74
CA LEU A 148 -3.69 17.64 -6.34
C LEU A 148 -3.72 17.89 -7.85
N ARG A 149 -4.74 17.37 -8.54
CA ARG A 149 -4.89 17.49 -9.99
C ARG A 149 -4.92 18.95 -10.47
N THR A 150 -5.61 19.85 -9.77
CA THR A 150 -5.63 21.28 -10.12
C THR A 150 -4.26 21.94 -10.03
N ARG A 151 -3.28 21.29 -9.38
CA ARG A 151 -1.90 21.74 -9.19
C ARG A 151 -0.88 20.97 -10.04
N GLY A 152 -1.36 20.06 -10.90
CA GLY A 152 -0.53 19.31 -11.83
C GLY A 152 0.29 18.18 -11.21
N GLY A 153 -0.02 17.77 -9.97
CA GLY A 153 0.65 16.65 -9.33
C GLY A 153 0.21 15.28 -9.86
N TYR A 154 0.90 14.24 -9.46
CA TYR A 154 0.73 12.85 -9.90
C TYR A 154 0.03 12.01 -8.84
N SER A 155 -0.98 11.23 -9.22
CA SER A 155 -1.76 10.39 -8.31
C SER A 155 -1.60 8.91 -8.61
N LEU A 156 -1.29 8.12 -7.57
CA LEU A 156 -1.21 6.67 -7.60
C LEU A 156 -2.21 6.09 -6.60
N LEU A 157 -3.18 5.31 -7.09
CA LEU A 157 -4.14 4.60 -6.26
C LEU A 157 -3.78 3.11 -6.19
N ASN A 158 -3.60 2.59 -4.99
CA ASN A 158 -3.70 1.15 -4.75
C ASN A 158 -5.17 0.79 -4.52
N LEU A 159 -5.78 0.04 -5.45
CA LEU A 159 -7.19 -0.36 -5.42
C LEU A 159 -7.43 -1.50 -4.40
N ALA A 160 -6.90 -1.35 -3.21
CA ALA A 160 -6.96 -2.33 -2.12
C ALA A 160 -7.47 -1.68 -0.81
N PRO A 161 -8.33 -2.38 -0.04
CA PRO A 161 -9.01 -3.64 -0.38
C PRO A 161 -10.02 -3.50 -1.52
N ALA A 162 -10.44 -4.65 -2.07
CA ALA A 162 -11.44 -4.73 -3.12
C ALA A 162 -12.82 -4.22 -2.63
N VAL A 163 -13.09 -2.94 -2.84
CA VAL A 163 -14.37 -2.30 -2.56
C VAL A 163 -14.89 -1.59 -3.80
N PRO A 164 -16.22 -1.43 -3.96
CA PRO A 164 -16.76 -0.67 -5.08
C PRO A 164 -16.18 0.74 -5.14
N ILE A 165 -15.75 1.18 -6.31
CA ILE A 165 -15.24 2.52 -6.57
C ILE A 165 -16.00 3.14 -7.74
N ASP A 166 -16.25 4.44 -7.66
CA ASP A 166 -16.83 5.19 -8.77
C ASP A 166 -15.81 5.27 -9.93
N ILE A 167 -16.21 4.74 -11.07
CA ILE A 167 -15.41 4.77 -12.30
C ILE A 167 -15.03 6.21 -12.68
N ALA A 168 -15.89 7.18 -12.44
CA ALA A 168 -15.58 8.58 -12.70
C ALA A 168 -14.39 9.09 -11.85
N LEU A 169 -14.24 8.58 -10.63
CA LEU A 169 -13.06 8.88 -9.82
C LEU A 169 -11.80 8.21 -10.38
N LEU A 170 -11.91 6.97 -10.86
CA LEU A 170 -10.76 6.28 -11.47
C LEU A 170 -10.20 7.06 -12.66
N GLU A 171 -11.04 7.65 -13.49
CA GLU A 171 -10.62 8.48 -14.65
C GLU A 171 -9.85 9.73 -14.27
N GLU A 172 -9.94 10.15 -13.01
CA GLU A 172 -9.17 11.29 -12.49
C GLU A 172 -7.76 10.91 -12.00
N ILE A 173 -7.46 9.60 -11.89
CA ILE A 173 -6.22 9.05 -11.35
C ILE A 173 -5.21 8.81 -12.47
N ASP A 174 -3.94 9.08 -12.19
CA ASP A 174 -2.88 8.85 -13.17
C ASP A 174 -2.56 7.37 -13.29
N LEU A 175 -2.22 6.70 -12.20
CA LEU A 175 -1.86 5.27 -12.20
C LEU A 175 -2.66 4.51 -11.13
N VAL A 176 -3.28 3.40 -11.52
CA VAL A 176 -3.92 2.47 -10.60
C VAL A 176 -3.06 1.22 -10.47
N VAL A 177 -2.86 0.74 -9.24
CA VAL A 177 -2.24 -0.55 -8.94
C VAL A 177 -3.28 -1.43 -8.27
N ALA A 178 -3.44 -2.65 -8.76
CA ALA A 178 -4.39 -3.64 -8.24
C ALA A 178 -3.83 -5.05 -8.42
N ASN A 179 -4.26 -6.01 -7.61
CA ASN A 179 -4.10 -7.41 -7.95
C ASN A 179 -5.22 -7.86 -8.92
N GLU A 180 -5.15 -9.09 -9.45
CA GLU A 180 -6.13 -9.60 -10.40
C GLU A 180 -7.56 -9.60 -9.83
N GLY A 181 -7.72 -9.95 -8.55
CA GLY A 181 -9.01 -9.95 -7.86
C GLY A 181 -9.57 -8.53 -7.68
N GLU A 182 -8.74 -7.59 -7.26
CA GLU A 182 -9.10 -6.18 -7.09
C GLU A 182 -9.46 -5.53 -8.43
N ALA A 183 -8.68 -5.77 -9.48
CA ALA A 183 -8.97 -5.28 -10.83
C ALA A 183 -10.33 -5.80 -11.33
N ALA A 184 -10.67 -7.05 -11.07
CA ALA A 184 -11.95 -7.64 -11.46
C ALA A 184 -13.16 -6.96 -10.80
N THR A 185 -13.00 -6.36 -9.60
CA THR A 185 -14.12 -5.66 -8.91
C THR A 185 -14.60 -4.42 -9.65
N THR A 186 -13.80 -3.87 -10.55
CA THR A 186 -14.22 -2.73 -11.38
C THR A 186 -15.25 -3.10 -12.44
N GLY A 187 -15.46 -4.41 -12.69
CA GLY A 187 -16.35 -4.91 -13.75
C GLY A 187 -15.89 -4.59 -15.17
N SER A 188 -14.67 -4.04 -15.32
CA SER A 188 -14.09 -3.66 -16.61
C SER A 188 -13.00 -4.65 -17.01
N ASP A 189 -12.84 -4.85 -18.31
CA ASP A 189 -11.65 -5.47 -18.86
C ASP A 189 -10.41 -4.61 -18.51
N PRO A 190 -9.27 -5.21 -18.06
CA PRO A 190 -8.09 -4.44 -17.64
C PRO A 190 -7.54 -3.50 -18.71
N GLU A 191 -7.56 -3.89 -20.00
CA GLU A 191 -7.09 -3.01 -21.08
C GLU A 191 -8.05 -1.84 -21.32
N GLN A 192 -9.36 -2.08 -21.23
CA GLN A 192 -10.36 -1.02 -21.32
C GLN A 192 -10.26 -0.07 -20.14
N LEU A 193 -10.05 -0.58 -18.94
CA LEU A 193 -9.83 0.25 -17.76
C LEU A 193 -8.57 1.10 -17.92
N ALA A 194 -7.45 0.52 -18.34
CA ALA A 194 -6.20 1.24 -18.54
C ALA A 194 -6.33 2.44 -19.49
N ARG A 195 -7.12 2.29 -20.58
CA ARG A 195 -7.38 3.39 -21.54
C ARG A 195 -8.22 4.53 -20.95
N ARG A 196 -8.98 4.29 -19.90
CA ARG A 196 -9.79 5.29 -19.19
C ARG A 196 -8.99 6.06 -18.15
N LEU A 197 -7.93 5.45 -17.60
CA LEU A 197 -7.01 6.08 -16.66
C LEU A 197 -6.12 7.12 -17.36
N ARG A 198 -5.51 8.01 -16.61
CA ARG A 198 -4.68 9.07 -17.21
C ARG A 198 -3.35 8.55 -17.73
N GLN A 199 -2.74 7.57 -17.06
CA GLN A 199 -1.50 6.91 -17.50
C GLN A 199 -1.70 5.42 -17.71
N GLY A 200 -2.34 4.69 -16.78
CA GLY A 200 -2.57 3.27 -16.95
C GLY A 200 -2.87 2.50 -15.68
N LEU A 201 -2.89 1.18 -15.84
CA LEU A 201 -3.16 0.18 -14.80
C LEU A 201 -1.94 -0.73 -14.64
N VAL A 202 -1.54 -0.99 -13.41
CA VAL A 202 -0.58 -2.05 -13.06
C VAL A 202 -1.32 -3.16 -12.35
N VAL A 203 -1.25 -4.37 -12.91
CA VAL A 203 -1.84 -5.58 -12.31
C VAL A 203 -0.71 -6.42 -11.71
N THR A 204 -0.72 -6.58 -10.38
CA THR A 204 0.20 -7.49 -9.70
C THR A 204 -0.33 -8.92 -9.73
N ARG A 205 0.54 -9.89 -10.05
CA ARG A 205 0.18 -11.29 -10.29
C ARG A 205 0.95 -12.26 -9.38
N GLY A 206 1.31 -11.81 -8.18
CA GLY A 206 2.07 -12.59 -7.20
C GLY A 206 3.36 -13.15 -7.80
N ALA A 207 3.54 -14.47 -7.78
CA ALA A 207 4.73 -15.14 -8.31
C ALA A 207 4.91 -14.99 -9.85
N ALA A 208 3.88 -14.55 -10.58
CA ALA A 208 3.96 -14.24 -11.99
C ALA A 208 4.43 -12.80 -12.29
N GLY A 209 4.75 -12.02 -11.25
CA GLY A 209 5.26 -10.66 -11.40
C GLY A 209 4.16 -9.61 -11.56
N ALA A 210 4.34 -8.67 -12.48
CA ALA A 210 3.37 -7.60 -12.71
C ALA A 210 3.25 -7.26 -14.19
N LEU A 211 2.07 -6.78 -14.58
CA LEU A 211 1.73 -6.30 -15.91
C LEU A 211 1.29 -4.85 -15.82
N ALA A 212 1.98 -3.93 -16.49
CA ALA A 212 1.48 -2.59 -16.71
C ALA A 212 0.82 -2.48 -18.08
N LEU A 213 -0.37 -1.92 -18.07
CA LEU A 213 -1.17 -1.60 -19.25
C LEU A 213 -1.27 -0.07 -19.32
N LEU A 214 -0.58 0.56 -20.24
CA LEU A 214 -0.58 2.01 -20.36
C LEU A 214 -1.73 2.48 -21.25
N ARG A 215 -2.16 3.71 -21.05
CA ARG A 215 -3.29 4.31 -21.79
C ARG A 215 -3.12 4.30 -23.31
N ASP A 216 -1.87 4.42 -23.79
CA ASP A 216 -1.52 4.42 -25.21
C ASP A 216 -1.44 3.01 -25.83
N GLY A 217 -1.72 1.97 -25.03
CA GLY A 217 -1.71 0.57 -25.43
C GLY A 217 -0.39 -0.16 -25.22
N ILE A 218 0.63 0.52 -24.70
CA ILE A 218 1.90 -0.14 -24.34
C ILE A 218 1.66 -1.12 -23.19
N ARG A 219 2.24 -2.33 -23.34
CA ARG A 219 2.24 -3.39 -22.32
C ARG A 219 3.67 -3.62 -21.85
N ILE A 220 3.86 -3.61 -20.53
CA ILE A 220 5.16 -3.88 -19.91
C ILE A 220 4.95 -5.01 -18.89
N GLU A 221 5.64 -6.13 -19.11
CA GLU A 221 5.64 -7.26 -18.18
C GLU A 221 6.97 -7.32 -17.44
N VAL A 222 6.91 -7.47 -16.13
CA VAL A 222 8.09 -7.67 -15.29
C VAL A 222 7.95 -8.94 -14.48
N PRO A 223 8.99 -9.77 -14.37
CA PRO A 223 8.95 -11.01 -13.58
C PRO A 223 8.93 -10.71 -12.08
N ALA A 224 8.45 -11.65 -11.28
CA ALA A 224 8.70 -11.66 -9.84
C ALA A 224 10.12 -12.15 -9.54
N LEU A 225 10.65 -11.75 -8.39
CA LEU A 225 11.89 -12.32 -7.87
C LEU A 225 11.66 -13.81 -7.54
N ALA A 226 12.50 -14.68 -8.10
CA ALA A 226 12.42 -16.13 -7.85
C ALA A 226 12.87 -16.45 -6.41
N ILE A 227 11.91 -16.69 -5.52
CA ILE A 227 12.12 -16.91 -4.09
C ILE A 227 11.23 -18.05 -3.57
N LYS A 228 11.56 -18.55 -2.38
CA LYS A 228 10.65 -19.32 -1.54
C LYS A 228 10.11 -18.40 -0.44
N PRO A 229 8.84 -17.97 -0.51
CA PRO A 229 8.32 -17.00 0.45
C PRO A 229 8.20 -17.60 1.86
N VAL A 230 8.47 -16.77 2.86
CA VAL A 230 8.23 -17.03 4.28
C VAL A 230 6.89 -16.44 4.71
N ASP A 231 6.62 -15.21 4.27
CA ASP A 231 5.39 -14.47 4.55
C ASP A 231 5.13 -13.48 3.41
N THR A 232 3.93 -13.42 2.88
CA THR A 232 3.59 -12.51 1.77
C THR A 232 2.87 -11.24 2.24
N THR A 233 2.72 -11.06 3.56
CA THR A 233 2.08 -9.88 4.15
C THR A 233 2.85 -8.61 3.78
N GLY A 234 2.14 -7.60 3.29
CA GLY A 234 2.75 -6.32 2.91
C GLY A 234 3.54 -6.31 1.60
N ALA A 235 3.64 -7.44 0.86
CA ALA A 235 4.34 -7.48 -0.42
C ALA A 235 3.72 -6.52 -1.45
N GLY A 236 2.39 -6.45 -1.53
CA GLY A 236 1.67 -5.50 -2.38
C GLY A 236 1.92 -4.05 -1.98
N ASP A 237 1.93 -3.74 -0.68
CA ASP A 237 2.22 -2.40 -0.18
C ASP A 237 3.68 -2.01 -0.46
N THR A 238 4.61 -2.97 -0.30
CA THR A 238 6.03 -2.78 -0.66
C THR A 238 6.16 -2.46 -2.15
N PHE A 239 5.48 -3.22 -3.01
CA PHE A 239 5.43 -2.96 -4.45
C PHE A 239 4.97 -1.53 -4.75
N VAL A 240 3.83 -1.12 -4.18
CA VAL A 240 3.22 0.21 -4.41
C VAL A 240 4.13 1.33 -3.92
N GLY A 241 4.67 1.22 -2.70
CA GLY A 241 5.54 2.24 -2.12
C GLY A 241 6.84 2.42 -2.91
N VAL A 242 7.47 1.31 -3.32
CA VAL A 242 8.72 1.36 -4.12
C VAL A 242 8.45 1.84 -5.55
N LEU A 243 7.32 1.44 -6.17
CA LEU A 243 6.90 1.97 -7.47
C LEU A 243 6.72 3.48 -7.41
N ALA A 244 5.99 3.98 -6.41
CA ALA A 244 5.78 5.41 -6.21
C ALA A 244 7.11 6.15 -6.02
N ALA A 245 8.04 5.60 -5.21
CA ALA A 245 9.35 6.18 -4.99
C ALA A 245 10.18 6.28 -6.28
N ALA A 246 10.21 5.21 -7.06
CA ALA A 246 10.96 5.19 -8.31
C ALA A 246 10.39 6.19 -9.33
N LEU A 247 9.06 6.29 -9.45
CA LEU A 247 8.41 7.27 -10.32
C LEU A 247 8.64 8.71 -9.86
N ASP A 248 8.53 8.98 -8.55
CA ASP A 248 8.81 10.31 -7.95
C ASP A 248 10.26 10.76 -8.18
N LEU A 249 11.19 9.83 -8.23
CA LEU A 249 12.62 10.07 -8.53
C LEU A 249 12.91 10.13 -10.03
N GLY A 250 11.88 10.05 -10.90
CA GLY A 250 12.01 10.21 -12.34
C GLY A 250 12.44 8.96 -13.11
N SER A 251 12.35 7.78 -12.50
CA SER A 251 12.65 6.52 -13.21
C SER A 251 11.62 6.25 -14.32
N PRO A 252 12.03 5.72 -15.48
CA PRO A 252 11.11 5.17 -16.47
C PRO A 252 10.19 4.11 -15.85
N VAL A 253 8.96 3.99 -16.34
CA VAL A 253 7.93 3.10 -15.78
C VAL A 253 8.44 1.64 -15.69
N GLU A 254 9.10 1.13 -16.73
CA GLU A 254 9.64 -0.22 -16.74
C GLU A 254 10.69 -0.44 -15.64
N ALA A 255 11.64 0.48 -15.49
CA ALA A 255 12.64 0.42 -14.42
C ALA A 255 12.00 0.51 -13.02
N ALA A 256 10.97 1.36 -12.87
CA ALA A 256 10.22 1.48 -11.63
C ALA A 256 9.49 0.18 -11.27
N LEU A 257 8.89 -0.50 -12.25
CA LEU A 257 8.24 -1.79 -12.08
C LEU A 257 9.23 -2.90 -11.68
N HIS A 258 10.40 -2.96 -12.29
CA HIS A 258 11.44 -3.91 -11.89
C HIS A 258 11.90 -3.69 -10.45
N ARG A 259 12.11 -2.44 -10.04
CA ARG A 259 12.44 -2.11 -8.63
C ARG A 259 11.34 -2.52 -7.67
N ALA A 260 10.08 -2.25 -8.01
CA ALA A 260 8.92 -2.60 -7.22
C ALA A 260 8.75 -4.12 -7.09
N SER A 261 8.92 -4.87 -8.18
CA SER A 261 8.83 -6.32 -8.19
C SER A 261 9.95 -6.98 -7.37
N ALA A 262 11.19 -6.49 -7.50
CA ALA A 262 12.32 -6.94 -6.68
C ALA A 262 12.06 -6.72 -5.19
N ALA A 263 11.61 -5.52 -4.81
CA ALA A 263 11.33 -5.16 -3.43
C ALA A 263 10.19 -6.00 -2.82
N ALA A 264 9.11 -6.20 -3.56
CA ALA A 264 8.00 -7.04 -3.13
C ALA A 264 8.45 -8.49 -2.88
N GLY A 265 9.32 -9.04 -3.74
CA GLY A 265 9.91 -10.35 -3.52
C GLY A 265 10.80 -10.41 -2.29
N LEU A 266 11.66 -9.40 -2.06
CA LEU A 266 12.50 -9.33 -0.87
C LEU A 266 11.66 -9.27 0.41
N ALA A 267 10.58 -8.50 0.43
CA ALA A 267 9.68 -8.40 1.58
C ALA A 267 9.07 -9.77 1.96
N CYS A 268 8.90 -10.68 1.00
CA CYS A 268 8.40 -12.03 1.26
C CYS A 268 9.41 -12.97 1.95
N LEU A 269 10.67 -12.57 2.16
CA LEU A 269 11.71 -13.43 2.77
C LEU A 269 11.74 -13.39 4.30
N ALA A 270 10.95 -12.50 4.92
CA ALA A 270 10.86 -12.35 6.36
C ALA A 270 9.40 -12.23 6.80
N ARG A 271 9.14 -12.36 8.11
CA ARG A 271 7.77 -12.22 8.66
C ARG A 271 7.40 -10.77 8.92
N GLY A 272 6.11 -10.47 8.73
CA GLY A 272 5.48 -9.18 8.98
C GLY A 272 5.56 -8.24 7.80
N ALA A 273 4.70 -7.22 7.78
CA ALA A 273 4.63 -6.23 6.69
C ALA A 273 5.82 -5.26 6.77
N GLN A 274 5.78 -4.31 7.70
CA GLN A 274 6.77 -3.23 7.80
C GLN A 274 8.17 -3.71 8.17
N THR A 275 8.27 -4.72 9.04
CA THR A 275 9.54 -5.26 9.50
C THR A 275 10.35 -5.97 8.41
N ALA A 276 9.65 -6.52 7.40
CA ALA A 276 10.25 -7.27 6.30
C ALA A 276 10.64 -6.39 5.09
N MET A 277 10.23 -5.13 5.05
CA MET A 277 10.51 -4.24 3.91
C MET A 277 11.99 -3.98 3.70
N PRO A 278 12.51 -4.17 2.48
CA PRO A 278 13.92 -3.94 2.16
C PRO A 278 14.28 -2.44 2.13
N ASP A 279 15.55 -2.14 2.30
CA ASP A 279 16.13 -0.82 2.06
C ASP A 279 16.55 -0.64 0.58
N GLU A 280 16.98 0.57 0.24
CA GLU A 280 17.36 0.95 -1.12
C GLU A 280 18.52 0.10 -1.66
N ALA A 281 19.52 -0.23 -0.82
CA ALA A 281 20.68 -1.01 -1.22
C ALA A 281 20.30 -2.46 -1.55
N ALA A 282 19.45 -3.07 -0.72
CA ALA A 282 18.92 -4.41 -0.97
C ALA A 282 18.07 -4.47 -2.25
N ILE A 283 17.21 -3.45 -2.49
CA ILE A 283 16.42 -3.34 -3.71
C ILE A 283 17.34 -3.25 -4.95
N ALA A 284 18.32 -2.36 -4.92
CA ALA A 284 19.27 -2.18 -6.04
C ALA A 284 20.03 -3.48 -6.37
N ALA A 285 20.49 -4.21 -5.34
CA ALA A 285 21.16 -5.49 -5.52
C ALA A 285 20.24 -6.58 -6.09
N ALA A 286 18.95 -6.56 -5.77
CA ALA A 286 17.99 -7.56 -6.23
C ALA A 286 17.51 -7.31 -7.67
N VAL A 287 17.45 -6.06 -8.13
CA VAL A 287 17.07 -5.72 -9.53
C VAL A 287 17.98 -6.42 -10.53
N GLY A 288 19.29 -6.51 -10.26
CA GLY A 288 20.23 -7.24 -11.11
C GLY A 288 19.92 -8.73 -11.27
N ARG A 289 19.13 -9.32 -10.37
CA ARG A 289 18.73 -10.74 -10.42
C ARG A 289 17.46 -10.96 -11.25
N LEU A 290 16.68 -9.92 -11.52
CA LEU A 290 15.49 -9.98 -12.38
C LEU A 290 15.84 -9.92 -13.87
N SER A 291 17.04 -9.42 -14.20
CA SER A 291 17.52 -9.22 -15.58
C SER A 291 18.31 -10.40 -16.14
N LEU A 292 18.46 -11.49 -15.39
CA LEU A 292 19.13 -12.73 -15.76
C LEU A 292 18.13 -13.88 -15.94
#